data_96a456c212df630b15c9542245fb7d4d
#
_entry.id   96a456c212df630b15c9542245fb7d4d
#
_cell.length_a   1.000
_cell.length_b   1.000
_cell.length_c   1.000
_cell.angle_alpha   90.00
_cell.angle_beta   90.00
_cell.angle_gamma   90.00
#
_symmetry.space_group_name_H-M   'P 1'
#
loop_
_entity.id
_entity.type
_entity.pdbx_description
1 polymer ?
#
loop_
_entity_poly.entity_id
_entity_poly.type
_entity_poly.pdbx_seq_one_letter_code
_entity_poly.pdbx_strand_id
1 'polypeptide(L)'
;MADNFQLKAIITAVDRLSGPLKGMQRQLKGFQKEVSSLALGAAGAGTAIMGALALPVKSAITLESKMADVRKVVDGLDTPDAFKAMTEQVRALSTELPMSADGIAEIVAAGGQAGIARDELMQFATDAVKMGVAFDTTAEESGQMMAQWRTAFNMTQDEVAGLADKINYLGNTGPANAKKISDIVTRIGPLGGVAGVASGEIAAMGATIAEIGRASCRGR
;
A
#
# COMPACT_ATOMS: atom_id res chain seq x y z
N MET A 1 -35.60 -9.64 26.19
CA MET A 1 -34.61 -10.75 26.26
C MET A 1 -33.54 -10.70 25.15
N ALA A 2 -33.46 -9.63 24.39
CA ALA A 2 -32.47 -9.49 23.28
C ALA A 2 -31.13 -8.85 23.70
N ASP A 3 -31.11 -8.03 24.78
CA ASP A 3 -29.91 -7.27 25.14
C ASP A 3 -28.80 -8.09 25.82
N ASN A 4 -29.15 -9.19 26.47
CA ASN A 4 -28.15 -10.04 27.16
C ASN A 4 -27.30 -10.89 26.19
N PHE A 5 -27.77 -11.10 24.96
CA PHE A 5 -27.05 -11.93 23.98
C PHE A 5 -25.95 -11.14 23.27
N GLN A 6 -26.19 -9.86 23.01
CA GLN A 6 -25.20 -8.98 22.38
C GLN A 6 -24.03 -8.67 23.32
N LEU A 7 -24.30 -8.46 24.61
CA LEU A 7 -23.24 -8.21 25.60
C LEU A 7 -22.30 -9.40 25.77
N LYS A 8 -22.84 -10.62 25.72
CA LYS A 8 -22.08 -11.86 25.83
C LYS A 8 -21.19 -12.13 24.60
N ALA A 9 -21.66 -11.77 23.40
CA ALA A 9 -20.87 -11.89 22.17
C ALA A 9 -19.70 -10.91 22.14
N ILE A 10 -19.88 -9.68 22.58
CA ILE A 10 -18.82 -8.67 22.67
C ILE A 10 -17.75 -9.04 23.68
N ILE A 11 -18.13 -9.52 24.87
CA ILE A 11 -17.20 -9.94 25.92
C ILE A 11 -16.39 -11.16 25.47
N THR A 12 -17.00 -12.11 24.77
CA THR A 12 -16.31 -13.31 24.25
C THR A 12 -15.34 -12.97 23.12
N ALA A 13 -15.65 -11.99 22.29
CA ALA A 13 -14.75 -11.53 21.23
C ALA A 13 -13.51 -10.77 21.80
N VAL A 14 -13.69 -9.96 22.83
CA VAL A 14 -12.60 -9.25 23.51
C VAL A 14 -11.67 -10.23 24.22
N ASP A 15 -12.21 -11.28 24.84
CA ASP A 15 -11.41 -12.27 25.58
C ASP A 15 -10.55 -13.16 24.67
N ARG A 16 -10.97 -13.41 23.42
CA ARG A 16 -10.17 -14.14 22.42
C ARG A 16 -8.96 -13.36 21.91
N LEU A 17 -9.00 -12.04 21.97
CA LEU A 17 -7.89 -11.15 21.60
C LEU A 17 -6.89 -10.94 22.75
N SER A 18 -7.33 -11.05 24.00
CA SER A 18 -6.46 -10.84 25.18
C SER A 18 -5.41 -11.93 25.38
N GLY A 19 -5.67 -13.16 24.94
CA GLY A 19 -4.74 -14.29 25.02
C GLY A 19 -3.50 -14.09 24.12
N PRO A 20 -3.68 -13.90 22.82
CA PRO A 20 -2.57 -13.62 21.87
C PRO A 20 -1.77 -12.36 22.23
N LEU A 21 -2.43 -11.27 22.64
CA LEU A 21 -1.76 -10.03 23.06
C LEU A 21 -0.86 -10.23 24.30
N LYS A 22 -1.29 -11.01 25.27
CA LYS A 22 -0.46 -11.38 26.45
C LYS A 22 0.70 -12.31 26.06
N GLY A 23 0.54 -13.13 25.04
CA GLY A 23 1.62 -13.94 24.44
C GLY A 23 2.70 -13.07 23.80
N MET A 24 2.30 -12.14 22.95
CA MET A 24 3.20 -11.17 22.30
C MET A 24 3.93 -10.30 23.33
N GLN A 25 3.23 -9.78 24.34
CA GLN A 25 3.89 -9.00 25.41
C GLN A 25 4.93 -9.80 26.19
N ARG A 26 4.71 -11.10 26.42
CA ARG A 26 5.72 -11.97 27.07
C ARG A 26 6.93 -12.22 26.19
N GLN A 27 6.74 -12.42 24.88
CA GLN A 27 7.83 -12.58 23.92
C GLN A 27 8.64 -11.28 23.80
N LEU A 28 7.98 -10.11 23.72
CA LEU A 28 8.65 -8.80 23.72
C LEU A 28 9.45 -8.56 25.00
N LYS A 29 8.90 -8.90 26.19
CA LYS A 29 9.63 -8.79 27.46
C LYS A 29 10.79 -9.78 27.57
N GLY A 30 10.69 -10.97 26.97
CA GLY A 30 11.78 -11.93 26.86
C GLY A 30 12.92 -11.39 26.00
N PHE A 31 12.59 -10.92 24.81
CA PHE A 31 13.54 -10.29 23.89
C PHE A 31 14.18 -9.03 24.50
N GLN A 32 13.40 -8.19 25.19
CA GLN A 32 13.92 -7.00 25.88
C GLN A 32 14.90 -7.36 26.99
N LYS A 33 14.70 -8.49 27.69
CA LYS A 33 15.65 -9.00 28.71
C LYS A 33 16.94 -9.53 28.08
N GLU A 34 16.86 -10.28 26.99
CA GLU A 34 18.05 -10.78 26.28
C GLU A 34 18.88 -9.65 25.66
N VAL A 35 18.23 -8.66 25.04
CA VAL A 35 18.92 -7.47 24.50
C VAL A 35 19.53 -6.62 25.60
N SER A 36 18.87 -6.47 26.76
CA SER A 36 19.42 -5.71 27.88
C SER A 36 20.61 -6.42 28.58
N SER A 37 20.64 -7.75 28.59
CA SER A 37 21.78 -8.51 29.13
C SER A 37 23.02 -8.44 28.23
N LEU A 38 22.81 -8.36 26.90
CA LEU A 38 23.86 -8.10 25.92
C LEU A 38 24.42 -6.66 26.02
N ALA A 39 23.54 -5.68 26.31
CA ALA A 39 23.92 -4.28 26.45
C ALA A 39 24.71 -4.00 27.75
N LEU A 40 24.45 -4.73 28.83
CA LEU A 40 25.17 -4.60 30.10
C LEU A 40 26.60 -5.20 30.08
N GLY A 41 26.86 -6.14 29.14
CA GLY A 41 28.20 -6.69 28.91
C GLY A 41 29.16 -5.79 28.12
N ALA A 42 28.65 -4.72 27.50
CA ALA A 42 29.41 -3.81 26.64
C ALA A 42 29.34 -2.36 27.16
N ALA A 43 29.74 -2.14 28.39
CA ALA A 43 29.63 -0.86 29.11
C ALA A 43 30.53 0.30 28.56
N GLY A 44 30.77 0.35 27.26
CA GLY A 44 31.49 1.45 26.59
C GLY A 44 30.95 1.78 25.19
N ALA A 45 30.10 0.91 24.57
CA ALA A 45 29.56 1.08 23.21
C ALA A 45 28.03 1.03 23.15
N GLY A 46 27.36 1.02 24.31
CA GLY A 46 25.96 0.63 24.45
C GLY A 46 24.92 1.53 23.76
N THR A 47 25.19 2.82 23.58
CA THR A 47 24.22 3.74 22.97
C THR A 47 24.15 3.60 21.45
N ALA A 48 25.26 3.26 20.80
CA ALA A 48 25.30 3.06 19.33
C ALA A 48 24.62 1.75 18.91
N ILE A 49 24.74 0.68 19.68
CA ILE A 49 24.13 -0.64 19.40
C ILE A 49 22.61 -0.58 19.63
N MET A 50 22.13 0.09 20.68
CA MET A 50 20.70 0.27 20.93
C MET A 50 20.03 1.09 19.81
N GLY A 51 20.70 2.11 19.29
CA GLY A 51 20.22 2.88 18.13
C GLY A 51 20.19 2.05 16.84
N ALA A 52 21.21 1.24 16.61
CA ALA A 52 21.32 0.41 15.41
C ALA A 52 20.27 -0.74 15.37
N LEU A 53 19.85 -1.26 16.52
CA LEU A 53 18.82 -2.32 16.60
C LEU A 53 17.40 -1.76 16.65
N ALA A 54 17.19 -0.49 17.04
CA ALA A 54 15.86 0.10 17.14
C ALA A 54 15.20 0.29 15.76
N LEU A 55 15.98 0.60 14.72
CA LEU A 55 15.46 0.81 13.37
C LEU A 55 14.91 -0.49 12.73
N PRO A 56 15.65 -1.62 12.69
CA PRO A 56 15.13 -2.87 12.12
C PRO A 56 13.95 -3.45 12.92
N VAL A 57 13.94 -3.28 14.25
CA VAL A 57 12.80 -3.72 15.07
C VAL A 57 11.56 -2.88 14.76
N LYS A 58 11.70 -1.57 14.63
CA LYS A 58 10.58 -0.69 14.27
C LYS A 58 10.03 -1.03 12.88
N SER A 59 10.89 -1.23 11.88
CA SER A 59 10.43 -1.58 10.53
C SER A 59 9.76 -2.96 10.48
N ALA A 60 10.22 -3.93 11.25
CA ALA A 60 9.56 -5.24 11.36
C ALA A 60 8.15 -5.13 11.98
N ILE A 61 8.00 -4.35 13.05
CA ILE A 61 6.68 -4.10 13.68
C ILE A 61 5.74 -3.37 12.72
N THR A 62 6.26 -2.40 11.97
CA THR A 62 5.47 -1.66 10.98
C THR A 62 4.98 -2.58 9.87
N LEU A 63 5.86 -3.40 9.30
CA LEU A 63 5.49 -4.38 8.28
C LEU A 63 4.45 -5.37 8.79
N GLU A 64 4.62 -5.91 10.01
CA GLU A 64 3.65 -6.85 10.59
C GLU A 64 2.27 -6.20 10.74
N SER A 65 2.21 -4.94 11.17
CA SER A 65 0.96 -4.17 11.24
C SER A 65 0.32 -3.99 9.86
N LYS A 66 1.09 -3.60 8.83
CA LYS A 66 0.59 -3.43 7.46
C LYS A 66 0.15 -4.77 6.85
N MET A 67 0.88 -5.85 7.10
CA MET A 67 0.46 -7.19 6.67
C MET A 67 -0.81 -7.67 7.38
N ALA A 68 -1.05 -7.25 8.62
CA ALA A 68 -2.33 -7.51 9.28
C ALA A 68 -3.51 -6.78 8.59
N ASP A 69 -3.27 -5.60 8.02
CA ASP A 69 -4.27 -4.90 7.19
C ASP A 69 -4.50 -5.63 5.84
N VAL A 70 -3.43 -6.10 5.19
CA VAL A 70 -3.53 -6.96 3.98
C VAL A 70 -4.41 -8.17 4.25
N ARG A 71 -4.22 -8.86 5.38
CA ARG A 71 -5.00 -10.04 5.76
C ARG A 71 -6.50 -9.79 5.88
N LYS A 72 -6.92 -8.55 6.20
CA LYS A 72 -8.33 -8.20 6.33
C LYS A 72 -9.05 -8.06 4.99
N VAL A 73 -8.30 -7.79 3.93
CA VAL A 73 -8.84 -7.39 2.62
C VAL A 73 -8.48 -8.34 1.48
N VAL A 74 -7.57 -9.27 1.72
CA VAL A 74 -7.15 -10.26 0.72
C VAL A 74 -7.65 -11.63 1.15
N ASP A 75 -8.48 -12.25 0.32
CA ASP A 75 -9.01 -13.59 0.57
C ASP A 75 -7.92 -14.66 0.58
N GLY A 76 -8.14 -15.71 1.38
CA GLY A 76 -7.26 -16.89 1.45
C GLY A 76 -5.96 -16.67 2.25
N LEU A 77 -5.86 -15.61 3.06
CA LEU A 77 -4.76 -15.37 4.00
C LEU A 77 -5.09 -15.81 5.45
N ASP A 78 -6.12 -16.62 5.62
CA ASP A 78 -6.56 -17.05 6.96
C ASP A 78 -5.61 -18.07 7.60
N THR A 79 -4.87 -18.83 6.79
CA THR A 79 -3.89 -19.79 7.28
C THR A 79 -2.54 -19.13 7.54
N PRO A 80 -1.82 -19.56 8.62
CA PRO A 80 -0.48 -19.03 8.92
C PRO A 80 0.52 -19.17 7.76
N ASP A 81 0.44 -20.28 7.02
CA ASP A 81 1.35 -20.55 5.91
C ASP A 81 1.09 -19.62 4.72
N ALA A 82 -0.18 -19.39 4.37
CA ALA A 82 -0.55 -18.47 3.29
C ALA A 82 -0.17 -17.03 3.64
N PHE A 83 -0.39 -16.60 4.88
CA PHE A 83 0.00 -15.29 5.36
C PHE A 83 1.53 -15.10 5.35
N LYS A 84 2.27 -16.11 5.80
CA LYS A 84 3.74 -16.12 5.76
C LYS A 84 4.25 -16.02 4.33
N ALA A 85 3.71 -16.83 3.41
CA ALA A 85 4.10 -16.80 2.00
C ALA A 85 3.88 -15.42 1.37
N MET A 86 2.73 -14.77 1.62
CA MET A 86 2.46 -13.41 1.15
C MET A 86 3.44 -12.39 1.74
N THR A 87 3.77 -12.52 3.03
CA THR A 87 4.74 -11.63 3.69
C THR A 87 6.14 -11.79 3.08
N GLU A 88 6.54 -13.01 2.76
CA GLU A 88 7.83 -13.29 2.09
C GLU A 88 7.86 -12.73 0.67
N GLN A 89 6.76 -12.80 -0.09
CA GLN A 89 6.64 -12.18 -1.41
C GLN A 89 6.77 -10.65 -1.34
N VAL A 90 6.10 -10.01 -0.40
CA VAL A 90 6.21 -8.56 -0.16
C VAL A 90 7.65 -8.16 0.20
N ARG A 91 8.33 -8.94 1.04
CA ARG A 91 9.74 -8.70 1.37
C ARG A 91 10.66 -8.90 0.18
N ALA A 92 10.47 -9.96 -0.60
CA ALA A 92 11.25 -10.21 -1.80
C ALA A 92 11.11 -9.02 -2.78
N LEU A 93 9.88 -8.57 -3.02
CA LEU A 93 9.60 -7.45 -3.89
C LEU A 93 10.27 -6.14 -3.41
N SER A 94 10.38 -5.93 -2.10
CA SER A 94 11.08 -4.76 -1.53
C SER A 94 12.61 -4.79 -1.73
N THR A 95 13.18 -5.93 -2.07
CA THR A 95 14.62 -6.03 -2.43
C THR A 95 14.87 -5.75 -3.90
N GLU A 96 13.84 -5.89 -4.74
CA GLU A 96 13.92 -5.69 -6.19
C GLU A 96 13.48 -4.29 -6.62
N LEU A 97 12.57 -3.69 -5.87
CA LEU A 97 11.97 -2.39 -6.20
C LEU A 97 12.42 -1.30 -5.21
N PRO A 98 12.50 -0.04 -5.63
CA PRO A 98 12.90 1.08 -4.77
C PRO A 98 11.74 1.52 -3.85
N MET A 99 11.18 0.56 -3.10
CA MET A 99 10.06 0.76 -2.16
C MET A 99 10.27 -0.12 -0.92
N SER A 100 9.93 0.42 0.25
CA SER A 100 10.00 -0.36 1.49
C SER A 100 8.91 -1.44 1.55
N ALA A 101 9.15 -2.50 2.31
CA ALA A 101 8.21 -3.62 2.41
C ALA A 101 6.84 -3.20 3.00
N ASP A 102 6.81 -2.24 3.92
CA ASP A 102 5.59 -1.64 4.46
C ASP A 102 4.82 -0.84 3.40
N GLY A 103 5.53 -0.08 2.54
CA GLY A 103 4.92 0.61 1.40
C GLY A 103 4.32 -0.37 0.38
N ILE A 104 5.02 -1.46 0.07
CA ILE A 104 4.48 -2.52 -0.81
C ILE A 104 3.24 -3.18 -0.17
N ALA A 105 3.25 -3.42 1.15
CA ALA A 105 2.09 -3.96 1.84
C ALA A 105 0.87 -3.02 1.79
N GLU A 106 1.08 -1.70 1.84
CA GLU A 106 0.01 -0.70 1.62
C GLU A 106 -0.60 -0.81 0.23
N ILE A 107 0.23 -0.94 -0.81
CA ILE A 107 -0.22 -1.15 -2.18
C ILE A 107 -1.03 -2.46 -2.30
N VAL A 108 -0.51 -3.55 -1.74
CA VAL A 108 -1.21 -4.86 -1.74
C VAL A 108 -2.55 -4.76 -1.01
N ALA A 109 -2.62 -4.02 0.10
CA ALA A 109 -3.89 -3.78 0.80
C ALA A 109 -4.87 -2.98 -0.06
N ALA A 110 -4.41 -1.96 -0.78
CA ALA A 110 -5.26 -1.20 -1.71
C ALA A 110 -5.79 -2.08 -2.85
N GLY A 111 -4.95 -2.97 -3.40
CA GLY A 111 -5.37 -3.96 -4.38
C GLY A 111 -6.41 -4.95 -3.84
N GLY A 112 -6.21 -5.46 -2.62
CA GLY A 112 -7.16 -6.34 -1.94
C GLY A 112 -8.51 -5.65 -1.69
N GLN A 113 -8.51 -4.40 -1.25
CA GLN A 113 -9.73 -3.59 -1.07
C GLN A 113 -10.48 -3.38 -2.39
N ALA A 114 -9.77 -3.29 -3.51
CA ALA A 114 -10.36 -3.18 -4.83
C ALA A 114 -10.84 -4.52 -5.42
N GLY A 115 -10.68 -5.62 -4.68
CA GLY A 115 -11.10 -6.95 -5.12
C GLY A 115 -10.18 -7.60 -6.15
N ILE A 116 -8.90 -7.19 -6.22
CA ILE A 116 -7.91 -7.80 -7.10
C ILE A 116 -7.61 -9.21 -6.59
N ALA A 117 -7.61 -10.18 -7.49
CA ALA A 117 -7.35 -11.57 -7.15
C ALA A 117 -5.93 -11.75 -6.57
N ARG A 118 -5.79 -12.64 -5.60
CA ARG A 118 -4.55 -12.83 -4.84
C ARG A 118 -3.33 -13.11 -5.72
N ASP A 119 -3.51 -13.85 -6.79
CA ASP A 119 -2.46 -14.21 -7.75
C ASP A 119 -2.01 -13.02 -8.61
N GLU A 120 -2.85 -12.01 -8.79
CA GLU A 120 -2.53 -10.78 -9.52
C GLU A 120 -1.92 -9.69 -8.62
N LEU A 121 -2.03 -9.80 -7.29
CA LEU A 121 -1.61 -8.74 -6.35
C LEU A 121 -0.12 -8.39 -6.44
N MET A 122 0.76 -9.35 -6.70
CA MET A 122 2.20 -9.06 -6.81
C MET A 122 2.54 -8.31 -8.09
N GLN A 123 1.88 -8.63 -9.21
CA GLN A 123 2.01 -7.86 -10.44
C GLN A 123 1.45 -6.45 -10.25
N PHE A 124 0.25 -6.34 -9.68
CA PHE A 124 -0.35 -5.06 -9.33
C PHE A 124 0.58 -4.19 -8.47
N ALA A 125 1.18 -4.77 -7.42
CA ALA A 125 2.10 -4.05 -6.54
C ALA A 125 3.35 -3.59 -7.30
N THR A 126 3.91 -4.44 -8.15
CA THR A 126 5.06 -4.09 -8.99
C THR A 126 4.77 -2.89 -9.90
N ASP A 127 3.64 -2.90 -10.57
CA ASP A 127 3.25 -1.84 -11.50
C ASP A 127 2.90 -0.54 -10.78
N ALA A 128 2.24 -0.64 -9.61
CA ALA A 128 1.93 0.51 -8.77
C ALA A 128 3.19 1.16 -8.19
N VAL A 129 4.21 0.38 -7.81
CA VAL A 129 5.51 0.93 -7.38
C VAL A 129 6.19 1.67 -8.54
N LYS A 130 6.23 1.09 -9.73
CA LYS A 130 6.80 1.75 -10.92
C LYS A 130 6.07 3.05 -11.23
N MET A 131 4.74 3.04 -11.16
CA MET A 131 3.91 4.23 -11.34
C MET A 131 4.20 5.28 -10.25
N GLY A 132 4.31 4.87 -8.99
CA GLY A 132 4.62 5.77 -7.88
C GLY A 132 5.95 6.49 -8.07
N VAL A 133 6.99 5.77 -8.50
CA VAL A 133 8.30 6.35 -8.83
C VAL A 133 8.20 7.30 -10.04
N ALA A 134 7.49 6.90 -11.09
CA ALA A 134 7.37 7.71 -12.31
C ALA A 134 6.56 8.99 -12.09
N PHE A 135 5.59 8.99 -11.19
CA PHE A 135 4.68 10.11 -10.95
C PHE A 135 5.06 10.95 -9.70
N ASP A 136 6.11 10.53 -8.97
CA ASP A 136 6.51 11.14 -7.69
C ASP A 136 5.34 11.15 -6.69
N THR A 137 4.74 9.99 -6.49
CA THR A 137 3.62 9.76 -5.56
C THR A 137 4.00 8.76 -4.47
N THR A 138 3.26 8.77 -3.35
CA THR A 138 3.47 7.82 -2.26
C THR A 138 2.99 6.41 -2.65
N ALA A 139 3.40 5.38 -1.89
CA ALA A 139 2.94 4.01 -2.07
C ALA A 139 1.41 3.91 -1.98
N GLU A 140 0.84 4.56 -0.96
CA GLU A 140 -0.61 4.58 -0.75
C GLU A 140 -1.34 5.24 -1.93
N GLU A 141 -0.90 6.44 -2.35
CA GLU A 141 -1.50 7.15 -3.49
C GLU A 141 -1.43 6.33 -4.77
N SER A 142 -0.27 5.73 -5.09
CA SER A 142 -0.09 4.96 -6.32
C SER A 142 -0.95 3.68 -6.33
N GLY A 143 -1.01 2.97 -5.20
CA GLY A 143 -1.85 1.79 -5.06
C GLY A 143 -3.33 2.11 -5.22
N GLN A 144 -3.83 3.11 -4.49
CA GLN A 144 -5.22 3.54 -4.57
C GLN A 144 -5.59 4.04 -5.97
N MET A 145 -4.74 4.84 -6.59
CA MET A 145 -4.97 5.40 -7.92
C MET A 145 -5.06 4.31 -8.99
N MET A 146 -4.11 3.37 -9.01
CA MET A 146 -4.12 2.25 -9.95
C MET A 146 -5.33 1.35 -9.75
N ALA A 147 -5.70 1.05 -8.50
CA ALA A 147 -6.90 0.27 -8.17
C ALA A 147 -8.19 0.97 -8.64
N GLN A 148 -8.29 2.29 -8.43
CA GLN A 148 -9.42 3.09 -8.89
C GLN A 148 -9.54 3.10 -10.42
N TRP A 149 -8.44 3.25 -11.16
CA TRP A 149 -8.47 3.19 -12.62
C TRP A 149 -8.88 1.81 -13.13
N ARG A 150 -8.33 0.75 -12.55
CA ARG A 150 -8.69 -0.61 -12.90
C ARG A 150 -10.20 -0.84 -12.75
N THR A 151 -10.77 -0.39 -11.64
CA THR A 151 -12.22 -0.50 -11.37
C THR A 151 -13.05 0.43 -12.24
N ALA A 152 -12.67 1.71 -12.34
CA ALA A 152 -13.45 2.72 -13.05
C ALA A 152 -13.57 2.47 -14.55
N PHE A 153 -12.50 1.92 -15.15
CA PHE A 153 -12.45 1.60 -16.58
C PHE A 153 -12.65 0.11 -16.88
N ASN A 154 -12.89 -0.71 -15.84
CA ASN A 154 -13.00 -2.18 -15.96
C ASN A 154 -11.82 -2.81 -16.71
N MET A 155 -10.59 -2.42 -16.32
CA MET A 155 -9.34 -2.81 -16.97
C MET A 155 -8.72 -4.06 -16.35
N THR A 156 -8.02 -4.83 -17.18
CA THR A 156 -7.04 -5.82 -16.74
C THR A 156 -5.80 -5.13 -16.18
N GLN A 157 -4.91 -5.89 -15.53
CA GLN A 157 -3.67 -5.34 -14.96
C GLN A 157 -2.76 -4.75 -16.06
N ASP A 158 -2.65 -5.40 -17.21
CA ASP A 158 -1.82 -4.92 -18.33
C ASP A 158 -2.38 -3.62 -18.95
N GLU A 159 -3.72 -3.52 -19.04
CA GLU A 159 -4.36 -2.32 -19.58
C GLU A 159 -4.17 -1.10 -18.65
N VAL A 160 -4.27 -1.28 -17.34
CA VAL A 160 -4.05 -0.16 -16.42
C VAL A 160 -2.58 0.24 -16.32
N ALA A 161 -1.65 -0.70 -16.42
CA ALA A 161 -0.22 -0.41 -16.57
C ALA A 161 0.04 0.39 -17.86
N GLY A 162 -0.57 -0.02 -18.99
CA GLY A 162 -0.50 0.72 -20.25
C GLY A 162 -1.12 2.12 -20.19
N LEU A 163 -2.14 2.33 -19.35
CA LEU A 163 -2.67 3.69 -19.08
C LEU A 163 -1.66 4.52 -18.31
N ALA A 164 -1.03 3.96 -17.28
CA ALA A 164 0.02 4.62 -16.51
C ALA A 164 1.20 5.04 -17.40
N ASP A 165 1.63 4.17 -18.32
CA ASP A 165 2.68 4.49 -19.31
C ASP A 165 2.30 5.66 -20.23
N LYS A 166 1.05 5.70 -20.71
CA LYS A 166 0.55 6.82 -21.53
C LYS A 166 0.54 8.12 -20.73
N ILE A 167 0.12 8.09 -19.48
CA ILE A 167 0.12 9.27 -18.61
C ILE A 167 1.55 9.74 -18.32
N ASN A 168 2.46 8.81 -18.07
CA ASN A 168 3.87 9.11 -17.88
C ASN A 168 4.48 9.77 -19.13
N TYR A 169 4.18 9.21 -20.31
CA TYR A 169 4.61 9.80 -21.58
C TYR A 169 4.08 11.22 -21.77
N LEU A 170 2.80 11.45 -21.55
CA LEU A 170 2.18 12.78 -21.62
C LEU A 170 2.79 13.75 -20.61
N GLY A 171 3.09 13.28 -19.40
CA GLY A 171 3.72 14.08 -18.36
C GLY A 171 5.17 14.46 -18.65
N ASN A 172 5.90 13.60 -19.37
CA ASN A 172 7.30 13.84 -19.74
C ASN A 172 7.46 14.65 -21.03
N THR A 173 6.50 14.60 -21.94
CA THR A 173 6.54 15.29 -23.23
C THR A 173 5.70 16.56 -23.27
N GLY A 174 4.73 16.70 -22.37
CA GLY A 174 3.82 17.83 -22.27
C GLY A 174 4.21 18.82 -21.17
N PRO A 175 3.49 19.95 -21.08
CA PRO A 175 3.72 20.97 -20.06
C PRO A 175 3.12 20.60 -18.67
N ALA A 176 2.23 19.62 -18.60
CA ALA A 176 1.64 19.10 -17.37
C ALA A 176 2.41 17.88 -16.90
N ASN A 177 2.71 17.77 -15.60
CA ASN A 177 3.37 16.58 -15.04
C ASN A 177 2.39 15.40 -14.92
N ALA A 178 2.94 14.17 -14.88
CA ALA A 178 2.15 12.94 -14.80
C ALA A 178 1.20 12.91 -13.59
N LYS A 179 1.63 13.41 -12.42
CA LYS A 179 0.80 13.47 -11.22
C LYS A 179 -0.49 14.30 -11.43
N LYS A 180 -0.39 15.46 -12.07
CA LYS A 180 -1.58 16.30 -12.34
C LYS A 180 -2.52 15.67 -13.34
N ILE A 181 -1.96 15.03 -14.37
CA ILE A 181 -2.76 14.30 -15.37
C ILE A 181 -3.47 13.14 -14.68
N SER A 182 -2.78 12.39 -13.84
CA SER A 182 -3.35 11.25 -13.11
C SER A 182 -4.46 11.67 -12.13
N ASP A 183 -4.29 12.80 -11.42
CA ASP A 183 -5.34 13.36 -10.55
C ASP A 183 -6.62 13.68 -11.32
N ILE A 184 -6.49 14.24 -12.53
CA ILE A 184 -7.64 14.55 -13.40
C ILE A 184 -8.26 13.24 -13.89
N VAL A 185 -7.47 12.30 -14.39
CA VAL A 185 -7.95 10.98 -14.86
C VAL A 185 -8.71 10.24 -13.75
N THR A 186 -8.21 10.29 -12.52
CA THR A 186 -8.88 9.67 -11.37
C THR A 186 -10.24 10.30 -11.08
N ARG A 187 -10.37 11.62 -11.25
CA ARG A 187 -11.63 12.34 -10.97
C ARG A 187 -12.67 12.18 -12.06
N ILE A 188 -12.26 12.21 -13.34
CA ILE A 188 -13.19 12.14 -14.47
C ILE A 188 -13.34 10.73 -15.05
N GLY A 189 -12.44 9.80 -14.71
CA GLY A 189 -12.41 8.43 -15.21
C GLY A 189 -13.74 7.69 -15.09
N PRO A 190 -14.40 7.70 -13.91
CA PRO A 190 -15.70 7.05 -13.75
C PRO A 190 -16.79 7.58 -14.69
N LEU A 191 -16.78 8.88 -15.00
CA LEU A 191 -17.70 9.49 -15.96
C LEU A 191 -17.38 9.07 -17.39
N GLY A 192 -16.10 9.00 -17.75
CA GLY A 192 -15.65 8.55 -19.07
C GLY A 192 -16.00 7.09 -19.34
N GLY A 193 -15.85 6.22 -18.35
CA GLY A 193 -16.26 4.82 -18.45
C GLY A 193 -17.76 4.66 -18.75
N VAL A 194 -18.61 5.46 -18.11
CA VAL A 194 -20.06 5.49 -18.38
C VAL A 194 -20.37 6.08 -19.76
N ALA A 195 -19.61 7.07 -20.20
CA ALA A 195 -19.79 7.72 -21.50
C ALA A 195 -19.17 6.93 -22.67
N GLY A 196 -18.48 5.83 -22.41
CA GLY A 196 -17.81 5.02 -23.43
C GLY A 196 -16.56 5.68 -24.03
N VAL A 197 -15.98 6.67 -23.35
CA VAL A 197 -14.73 7.34 -23.78
C VAL A 197 -13.52 6.49 -23.39
N ALA A 198 -12.60 6.27 -24.32
CA ALA A 198 -11.40 5.47 -24.05
C ALA A 198 -10.50 6.14 -22.99
N SER A 199 -9.92 5.34 -22.10
CA SER A 199 -9.07 5.83 -21.01
C SER A 199 -7.87 6.68 -21.49
N GLY A 200 -7.30 6.35 -22.65
CA GLY A 200 -6.25 7.14 -23.29
C GLY A 200 -6.72 8.52 -23.75
N GLU A 201 -7.95 8.65 -24.22
CA GLU A 201 -8.56 9.94 -24.59
C GLU A 201 -8.81 10.79 -23.35
N ILE A 202 -9.24 10.18 -22.25
CA ILE A 202 -9.39 10.85 -20.96
C ILE A 202 -8.05 11.35 -20.46
N ALA A 203 -6.98 10.57 -20.62
CA ALA A 203 -5.62 10.99 -20.25
C ALA A 203 -5.15 12.18 -21.10
N ALA A 204 -5.41 12.18 -22.40
CA ALA A 204 -5.10 13.30 -23.31
C ALA A 204 -5.91 14.57 -22.94
N MET A 205 -7.21 14.43 -22.65
CA MET A 205 -8.03 15.53 -22.12
C MET A 205 -7.49 16.04 -20.79
N GLY A 206 -7.10 15.14 -19.89
CA GLY A 206 -6.48 15.48 -18.61
C GLY A 206 -5.20 16.32 -18.77
N ALA A 207 -4.35 15.96 -19.72
CA ALA A 207 -3.15 16.71 -20.04
C ALA A 207 -3.47 18.13 -20.52
N THR A 208 -4.46 18.27 -21.41
CA THR A 208 -4.91 19.58 -21.92
C THR A 208 -5.53 20.45 -20.82
N ILE A 209 -6.38 19.89 -19.96
CA ILE A 209 -7.00 20.61 -18.84
C ILE A 209 -5.93 21.06 -17.83
N ALA A 210 -4.95 20.22 -17.55
CA ALA A 210 -3.84 20.56 -16.64
C ALA A 210 -2.99 21.73 -17.16
N GLU A 211 -2.89 21.88 -18.49
CA GLU A 211 -2.19 22.99 -19.16
C GLU A 211 -2.98 24.31 -19.04
N ILE A 212 -4.29 24.28 -19.30
CA ILE A 212 -5.16 25.47 -19.21
C ILE A 212 -5.13 26.05 -17.81
N GLY A 213 -5.14 25.22 -16.76
CA GLY A 213 -5.02 25.67 -15.38
C GLY A 213 -3.72 26.43 -15.08
N ARG A 214 -2.60 26.14 -15.76
CA ARG A 214 -1.33 26.89 -15.63
C ARG A 214 -1.34 28.22 -16.36
N ALA A 215 -1.97 28.28 -17.53
CA ALA A 215 -2.06 29.52 -18.32
C ALA A 215 -2.90 30.59 -17.59
N SER A 216 -4.00 30.16 -16.95
CA SER A 216 -4.91 31.03 -16.18
C SER A 216 -4.24 31.64 -14.93
N CYS A 217 -3.28 30.96 -14.30
CA CYS A 217 -2.58 31.47 -13.11
C CYS A 217 -1.39 32.41 -13.43
N ARG A 218 -0.93 32.48 -14.69
CA ARG A 218 0.18 33.37 -15.13
C ARG A 218 -0.27 34.76 -15.53
N GLY A 219 -1.57 35.01 -15.63
CA GLY A 219 -2.16 36.26 -16.09
C GLY A 219 -2.73 37.17 -14.98
N ARG A 220 -2.31 36.97 -13.71
CA ARG A 220 -2.65 37.87 -12.59
C ARG A 220 -1.43 38.37 -11.90
#